data_6ae74e1747b72a70b3f48a41c1e06048
#
_entry.id   6ae74e1747b72a70b3f48a41c1e06048
#
_cell.length_a   1.000
_cell.length_b   1.000
_cell.length_c   1.000
_cell.angle_alpha   90.00
_cell.angle_beta   90.00
_cell.angle_gamma   90.00
#
_symmetry.space_group_name_H-M   'P 1'
#
loop_
_entity.id
_entity.type
_entity.pdbx_description
1 polymer ?
#
loop_
_entity_poly.entity_id
_entity_poly.type
_entity_poly.pdbx_seq_one_letter_code
_entity_poly.pdbx_strand_id
1 'polypeptide(L)'
;MEALSEYRSEIYGISIFWVMLFHMKESHYFPTIEGSNLYHAWMKFVGMGNMGVDIFLFLSGICLYFSFTKNPDFYAFIKKRIARIAYPVCFTSMLLWLQYLIMHRISIWGFVNRVFLLQYWIDSDRQVWYVSLLLILYFVYPYIYRFFFEKNNTISSVCRTTGLILIIVIITVGIHFEYPRLYQALDLALPRVPAFLTGCICGKFVYEKRHIPFMIPLVTIVLFVVSYVAANKMHMYHGLLQRYIYWCGGVAAAFFLVIVLSYTPKCFRNICCKWGAISLEIYLAHIVIRRELRTQFAKTYLGLPWWGNVLIIFVGAYIWAKFVAWCVTKVQAVK
;
A
#
# COMPACT_ATOMS: atom_id res chain seq x y z
N MET A 1 10.69 17.18 -11.25
CA MET A 1 9.45 17.13 -10.54
C MET A 1 8.31 16.48 -11.28
N GLU A 2 8.24 16.71 -12.55
CA GLU A 2 7.52 15.83 -13.46
C GLU A 2 7.96 14.37 -13.27
N ALA A 3 9.21 14.12 -12.86
CA ALA A 3 9.79 12.81 -12.66
C ALA A 3 9.02 11.90 -11.67
N LEU A 4 8.43 12.44 -10.59
CA LEU A 4 7.63 11.62 -9.64
C LEU A 4 6.32 11.17 -10.28
N SER A 5 5.75 11.98 -11.18
CA SER A 5 4.60 11.60 -12.01
C SER A 5 5.02 10.72 -13.19
N GLU A 6 6.19 10.96 -13.77
CA GLU A 6 6.76 10.20 -14.88
C GLU A 6 7.07 8.76 -14.47
N TYR A 7 7.81 8.56 -13.37
CA TYR A 7 8.20 7.22 -12.89
C TYR A 7 7.19 6.55 -11.95
N ARG A 8 5.99 7.11 -11.84
CA ARG A 8 4.96 6.60 -10.91
C ARG A 8 4.67 5.11 -11.09
N SER A 9 4.51 4.66 -12.33
CA SER A 9 4.19 3.25 -12.61
C SER A 9 5.34 2.33 -12.23
N GLU A 10 6.57 2.74 -12.50
CA GLU A 10 7.77 2.00 -12.12
C GLU A 10 7.91 1.89 -10.60
N ILE A 11 7.65 3.00 -9.88
CA ILE A 11 7.68 3.01 -8.41
C ILE A 11 6.61 2.07 -7.85
N TYR A 12 5.40 2.06 -8.41
CA TYR A 12 4.38 1.07 -8.05
C TYR A 12 4.86 -0.37 -8.27
N GLY A 13 5.55 -0.63 -9.39
CA GLY A 13 6.08 -1.95 -9.71
C GLY A 13 7.16 -2.43 -8.74
N ILE A 14 8.12 -1.55 -8.39
CA ILE A 14 9.15 -1.85 -7.39
C ILE A 14 8.50 -2.06 -6.01
N SER A 15 7.54 -1.22 -5.66
CA SER A 15 6.87 -1.28 -4.35
C SER A 15 6.08 -2.57 -4.17
N ILE A 16 5.32 -3.03 -5.18
CA ILE A 16 4.59 -4.31 -5.06
C ILE A 16 5.55 -5.48 -4.96
N PHE A 17 6.65 -5.48 -5.73
CA PHE A 17 7.67 -6.51 -5.64
C PHE A 17 8.26 -6.57 -4.22
N TRP A 18 8.57 -5.43 -3.61
CA TRP A 18 9.12 -5.35 -2.25
C TRP A 18 8.10 -5.79 -1.19
N VAL A 19 6.82 -5.43 -1.33
CA VAL A 19 5.74 -5.92 -0.47
C VAL A 19 5.61 -7.45 -0.55
N MET A 20 5.71 -8.03 -1.74
CA MET A 20 5.68 -9.48 -1.91
C MET A 20 6.85 -10.16 -1.20
N LEU A 21 8.08 -9.64 -1.34
CA LEU A 21 9.24 -10.15 -0.60
C LEU A 21 9.02 -10.08 0.92
N PHE A 22 8.49 -8.97 1.43
CA PHE A 22 8.14 -8.83 2.84
C PHE A 22 7.17 -9.93 3.30
N HIS A 23 6.13 -10.18 2.54
CA HIS A 23 5.17 -11.23 2.86
C HIS A 23 5.74 -12.65 2.76
N MET A 24 6.76 -12.87 1.93
CA MET A 24 7.49 -14.16 1.92
C MET A 24 8.29 -14.35 3.20
N LYS A 25 8.96 -13.28 3.68
CA LYS A 25 9.66 -13.30 4.96
C LYS A 25 8.69 -13.55 6.12
N GLU A 26 7.57 -12.83 6.16
CA GLU A 26 6.52 -12.99 7.17
C GLU A 26 5.93 -14.41 7.19
N SER A 27 5.90 -15.08 6.04
CA SER A 27 5.43 -16.46 5.90
C SER A 27 6.49 -17.52 6.15
N HIS A 28 7.70 -17.12 6.54
CA HIS A 28 8.85 -18.00 6.78
C HIS A 28 9.21 -18.88 5.56
N TYR A 29 9.04 -18.34 4.34
CA TYR A 29 9.44 -19.05 3.11
C TYR A 29 10.92 -18.91 2.79
N PHE A 30 11.66 -18.02 3.42
CA PHE A 30 13.11 -17.95 3.26
C PHE A 30 13.80 -18.87 4.26
N PRO A 31 14.88 -19.59 3.85
CA PRO A 31 15.66 -20.41 4.76
C PRO A 31 16.37 -19.56 5.80
N THR A 32 16.69 -20.12 6.95
CA THR A 32 17.58 -19.50 7.92
C THR A 32 19.02 -19.83 7.51
N ILE A 33 19.84 -18.81 7.25
CA ILE A 33 21.27 -18.95 6.95
C ILE A 33 22.04 -18.29 8.08
N GLU A 34 22.69 -19.07 8.91
CA GLU A 34 23.49 -18.61 10.03
C GLU A 34 24.85 -18.08 9.56
N GLY A 35 25.40 -17.08 10.27
CA GLY A 35 26.77 -16.58 10.10
C GLY A 35 27.02 -15.70 8.88
N SER A 36 26.02 -15.41 8.02
CA SER A 36 26.20 -14.54 6.86
C SER A 36 25.68 -13.11 7.12
N ASN A 37 26.59 -12.15 7.27
CA ASN A 37 26.25 -10.74 7.41
C ASN A 37 25.46 -10.20 6.21
N LEU A 38 25.78 -10.67 5.00
CA LEU A 38 25.08 -10.27 3.77
C LEU A 38 23.64 -10.76 3.78
N TYR A 39 23.41 -12.01 4.21
CA TYR A 39 22.06 -12.54 4.36
C TYR A 39 21.24 -11.78 5.41
N HIS A 40 21.84 -11.45 6.54
CA HIS A 40 21.18 -10.64 7.56
C HIS A 40 20.82 -9.23 7.06
N ALA A 41 21.70 -8.59 6.30
CA ALA A 41 21.42 -7.29 5.67
C ALA A 41 20.28 -7.40 4.64
N TRP A 42 20.30 -8.44 3.81
CA TRP A 42 19.23 -8.76 2.86
C TRP A 42 17.89 -8.97 3.58
N MET A 43 17.85 -9.76 4.64
CA MET A 43 16.63 -10.04 5.39
C MET A 43 16.10 -8.79 6.13
N LYS A 44 16.99 -7.87 6.55
CA LYS A 44 16.56 -6.54 7.05
C LYS A 44 15.92 -5.72 5.92
N PHE A 45 16.53 -5.63 4.76
CA PHE A 45 15.99 -4.95 3.59
C PHE A 45 14.62 -5.53 3.18
N VAL A 46 14.49 -6.84 3.10
CA VAL A 46 13.22 -7.52 2.82
C VAL A 46 12.17 -7.19 3.88
N GLY A 47 12.56 -7.15 5.16
CA GLY A 47 11.68 -6.78 6.28
C GLY A 47 11.13 -5.35 6.20
N MET A 48 11.87 -4.44 5.56
CA MET A 48 11.42 -3.07 5.30
C MET A 48 10.41 -2.99 4.15
N GLY A 49 10.17 -4.06 3.39
CA GLY A 49 9.24 -4.08 2.25
C GLY A 49 7.80 -3.70 2.60
N ASN A 50 7.44 -3.73 3.89
CA ASN A 50 6.17 -3.19 4.38
C ASN A 50 6.00 -1.68 4.09
N MET A 51 7.11 -0.90 3.95
CA MET A 51 7.08 0.50 3.50
C MET A 51 6.52 0.66 2.08
N GLY A 52 6.52 -0.39 1.26
CA GLY A 52 5.92 -0.36 -0.06
C GLY A 52 4.44 0.03 -0.03
N VAL A 53 3.72 -0.29 1.04
CA VAL A 53 2.31 0.13 1.20
C VAL A 53 2.22 1.64 1.49
N ASP A 54 3.18 2.20 2.24
CA ASP A 54 3.25 3.65 2.49
C ASP A 54 3.58 4.40 1.20
N ILE A 55 4.43 3.83 0.33
CA ILE A 55 4.68 4.35 -1.02
C ILE A 55 3.39 4.32 -1.85
N PHE A 56 2.61 3.24 -1.79
CA PHE A 56 1.31 3.16 -2.47
C PHE A 56 0.34 4.25 -2.00
N LEU A 57 0.23 4.48 -0.70
CA LEU A 57 -0.63 5.52 -0.14
C LEU A 57 -0.16 6.92 -0.54
N PHE A 58 1.15 7.18 -0.46
CA PHE A 58 1.76 8.43 -0.90
C PHE A 58 1.45 8.73 -2.38
N LEU A 59 1.72 7.78 -3.27
CA LEU A 59 1.43 7.93 -4.69
C LEU A 59 -0.08 8.03 -4.97
N SER A 60 -0.92 7.34 -4.18
CA SER A 60 -2.38 7.45 -4.28
C SER A 60 -2.84 8.87 -3.96
N GLY A 61 -2.28 9.51 -2.92
CA GLY A 61 -2.55 10.91 -2.59
C GLY A 61 -2.27 11.85 -3.76
N ILE A 62 -1.11 11.69 -4.41
CA ILE A 62 -0.74 12.44 -5.62
C ILE A 62 -1.78 12.21 -6.74
N CYS A 63 -2.11 10.95 -7.01
CA CYS A 63 -3.04 10.59 -8.10
C CYS A 63 -4.46 11.09 -7.86
N LEU A 64 -4.94 11.06 -6.62
CA LEU A 64 -6.27 11.55 -6.29
C LEU A 64 -6.34 13.07 -6.44
N TYR A 65 -5.27 13.78 -6.05
CA TYR A 65 -5.18 15.21 -6.26
C TYR A 65 -5.39 15.56 -7.74
N PHE A 66 -4.59 14.97 -8.64
CA PHE A 66 -4.72 15.19 -10.08
C PHE A 66 -6.10 14.84 -10.62
N SER A 67 -6.64 13.70 -10.19
CA SER A 67 -7.91 13.20 -10.71
C SER A 67 -9.08 14.08 -10.32
N PHE A 68 -9.14 14.54 -9.08
CA PHE A 68 -10.26 15.34 -8.58
C PHE A 68 -10.14 16.82 -8.99
N THR A 69 -8.92 17.36 -9.08
CA THR A 69 -8.71 18.73 -9.60
C THR A 69 -9.14 18.85 -11.06
N LYS A 70 -8.93 17.80 -11.89
CA LYS A 70 -9.37 17.81 -13.29
C LYS A 70 -10.89 17.70 -13.46
N ASN A 71 -11.54 16.97 -12.59
CA ASN A 71 -13.01 16.81 -12.60
C ASN A 71 -13.49 16.67 -11.15
N PRO A 72 -13.94 17.76 -10.53
CA PRO A 72 -14.35 17.80 -9.13
C PRO A 72 -15.79 17.28 -8.90
N ASP A 73 -16.33 16.52 -9.84
CA ASP A 73 -17.61 15.85 -9.68
C ASP A 73 -17.46 14.64 -8.72
N PHE A 74 -18.21 14.70 -7.62
CA PHE A 74 -18.15 13.68 -6.57
C PHE A 74 -18.59 12.31 -7.08
N TYR A 75 -19.71 12.25 -7.79
CA TYR A 75 -20.28 10.98 -8.24
C TYR A 75 -19.42 10.29 -9.27
N ALA A 76 -18.99 11.03 -10.29
CA ALA A 76 -18.09 10.51 -11.33
C ALA A 76 -16.76 10.04 -10.73
N PHE A 77 -16.22 10.79 -9.77
CA PHE A 77 -14.99 10.42 -9.06
C PHE A 77 -15.17 9.11 -8.29
N ILE A 78 -16.19 9.02 -7.42
CA ILE A 78 -16.43 7.82 -6.59
C ILE A 78 -16.72 6.61 -7.46
N LYS A 79 -17.57 6.73 -8.48
CA LYS A 79 -17.87 5.64 -9.42
C LYS A 79 -16.60 5.07 -10.05
N LYS A 80 -15.69 5.94 -10.53
CA LYS A 80 -14.42 5.54 -11.12
C LYS A 80 -13.51 4.83 -10.10
N ARG A 81 -13.48 5.31 -8.84
CA ARG A 81 -12.61 4.76 -7.78
C ARG A 81 -13.14 3.45 -7.23
N ILE A 82 -14.45 3.33 -7.03
CA ILE A 82 -15.06 2.06 -6.66
C ILE A 82 -14.82 1.01 -7.75
N ALA A 83 -15.03 1.34 -9.02
CA ALA A 83 -14.80 0.41 -10.13
C ALA A 83 -13.34 -0.10 -10.16
N ARG A 84 -12.35 0.77 -9.88
CA ARG A 84 -10.93 0.39 -9.82
C ARG A 84 -10.62 -0.65 -8.74
N ILE A 85 -11.39 -0.68 -7.66
CA ILE A 85 -11.24 -1.65 -6.56
C ILE A 85 -12.15 -2.86 -6.79
N ALA A 86 -13.44 -2.63 -7.09
CA ALA A 86 -14.46 -3.66 -7.13
C ALA A 86 -14.16 -4.76 -8.14
N TYR A 87 -13.76 -4.40 -9.37
CA TYR A 87 -13.47 -5.42 -10.39
C TYR A 87 -12.31 -6.36 -9.99
N PRO A 88 -11.12 -5.89 -9.59
CA PRO A 88 -10.07 -6.78 -9.13
C PRO A 88 -10.48 -7.62 -7.91
N VAL A 89 -11.21 -7.06 -6.96
CA VAL A 89 -11.70 -7.78 -5.78
C VAL A 89 -12.68 -8.89 -6.21
N CYS A 90 -13.63 -8.61 -7.11
CA CYS A 90 -14.57 -9.60 -7.62
C CYS A 90 -13.88 -10.76 -8.34
N PHE A 91 -12.90 -10.47 -9.19
CA PHE A 91 -12.21 -11.50 -9.97
C PHE A 91 -11.09 -12.22 -9.19
N THR A 92 -10.75 -11.78 -7.99
CA THR A 92 -9.69 -12.40 -7.19
C THR A 92 -10.20 -12.83 -5.82
N SER A 93 -10.37 -11.91 -4.90
CA SER A 93 -10.67 -12.21 -3.49
C SER A 93 -12.07 -12.78 -3.29
N MET A 94 -13.06 -12.30 -4.05
CA MET A 94 -14.44 -12.78 -3.92
C MET A 94 -14.57 -14.26 -4.32
N LEU A 95 -13.81 -14.72 -5.30
CA LEU A 95 -13.80 -16.15 -5.66
C LEU A 95 -13.34 -17.03 -4.50
N LEU A 96 -12.28 -16.62 -3.80
CA LEU A 96 -11.82 -17.30 -2.59
C LEU A 96 -12.87 -17.26 -1.46
N TRP A 97 -13.48 -16.11 -1.24
CA TRP A 97 -14.49 -15.98 -0.19
C TRP A 97 -15.76 -16.79 -0.49
N LEU A 98 -16.14 -16.89 -1.77
CA LEU A 98 -17.24 -17.76 -2.20
C LEU A 98 -16.90 -19.24 -1.94
N GLN A 99 -15.68 -19.66 -2.27
CA GLN A 99 -15.20 -21.01 -1.92
C GLN A 99 -15.30 -21.26 -0.41
N TYR A 100 -14.89 -20.31 0.42
CA TYR A 100 -14.99 -20.46 1.88
C TYR A 100 -16.42 -20.51 2.37
N LEU A 101 -17.33 -19.78 1.75
CA LEU A 101 -18.76 -19.84 2.05
C LEU A 101 -19.32 -21.24 1.71
N ILE A 102 -19.02 -21.75 0.51
CA ILE A 102 -19.46 -23.09 0.07
C ILE A 102 -18.89 -24.18 0.99
N MET A 103 -17.65 -24.03 1.43
CA MET A 103 -17.00 -24.98 2.35
C MET A 103 -17.39 -24.76 3.83
N HIS A 104 -18.39 -23.94 4.12
CA HIS A 104 -18.84 -23.58 5.47
C HIS A 104 -17.74 -23.08 6.42
N ARG A 105 -16.64 -22.49 5.85
CA ARG A 105 -15.55 -21.90 6.63
C ARG A 105 -15.87 -20.49 7.11
N ILE A 106 -16.83 -19.82 6.50
CA ILE A 106 -17.34 -18.51 6.89
C ILE A 106 -18.87 -18.52 6.83
N SER A 107 -19.52 -17.69 7.64
CA SER A 107 -20.97 -17.46 7.58
C SER A 107 -21.34 -16.55 6.40
N ILE A 108 -22.63 -16.52 6.07
CA ILE A 108 -23.19 -15.57 5.07
C ILE A 108 -22.83 -14.12 5.46
N TRP A 109 -22.97 -13.77 6.74
CA TRP A 109 -22.59 -12.45 7.24
C TRP A 109 -21.10 -12.17 7.08
N GLY A 110 -20.26 -13.17 7.38
CA GLY A 110 -18.82 -13.08 7.15
C GLY A 110 -18.44 -12.91 5.67
N PHE A 111 -19.21 -13.51 4.75
CA PHE A 111 -19.04 -13.30 3.31
C PHE A 111 -19.43 -11.86 2.91
N VAL A 112 -20.59 -11.37 3.37
CA VAL A 112 -21.06 -9.99 3.09
C VAL A 112 -20.05 -8.98 3.58
N ASN A 113 -19.54 -9.10 4.82
CA ASN A 113 -18.50 -8.20 5.35
C ASN A 113 -17.24 -8.16 4.47
N ARG A 114 -16.86 -9.29 3.90
CA ARG A 114 -15.70 -9.38 3.01
C ARG A 114 -15.95 -8.71 1.65
N VAL A 115 -17.12 -8.95 1.06
CA VAL A 115 -17.49 -8.35 -0.23
C VAL A 115 -17.50 -6.81 -0.14
N PHE A 116 -17.99 -6.26 0.96
CA PHE A 116 -17.98 -4.82 1.21
C PHE A 116 -16.68 -4.28 1.81
N LEU A 117 -15.65 -5.13 1.96
CA LEU A 117 -14.33 -4.78 2.52
C LEU A 117 -14.41 -4.26 3.97
N LEU A 118 -15.45 -4.67 4.72
CA LEU A 118 -15.67 -4.27 6.11
C LEU A 118 -14.94 -5.18 7.11
N GLN A 119 -14.49 -6.35 6.69
CA GLN A 119 -13.86 -7.37 7.54
C GLN A 119 -12.66 -6.85 8.35
N TYR A 120 -11.90 -5.89 7.82
CA TYR A 120 -10.80 -5.28 8.57
C TYR A 120 -11.32 -4.46 9.76
N TRP A 121 -12.40 -3.70 9.55
CA TRP A 121 -12.96 -2.79 10.55
C TRP A 121 -13.80 -3.49 11.60
N ILE A 122 -14.48 -4.59 11.24
CA ILE A 122 -15.40 -5.33 12.12
C ILE A 122 -14.69 -6.51 12.78
N ASP A 123 -13.98 -7.33 11.98
CA ASP A 123 -13.41 -8.61 12.41
C ASP A 123 -11.88 -8.51 12.64
N SER A 124 -11.26 -7.33 12.46
CA SER A 124 -9.80 -7.15 12.51
C SER A 124 -9.03 -8.08 11.56
N ASP A 125 -9.68 -8.54 10.46
CA ASP A 125 -9.03 -9.40 9.46
C ASP A 125 -8.04 -8.57 8.61
N ARG A 126 -6.77 -8.84 8.81
CA ARG A 126 -5.65 -8.05 8.24
C ARG A 126 -5.32 -8.37 6.77
N GLN A 127 -6.10 -9.19 6.08
CA GLN A 127 -5.70 -9.67 4.74
C GLN A 127 -5.77 -8.59 3.66
N VAL A 128 -6.88 -7.88 3.60
CA VAL A 128 -7.13 -6.83 2.58
C VAL A 128 -7.28 -5.44 3.20
N TRP A 129 -6.68 -5.24 4.38
CA TRP A 129 -6.76 -3.98 5.14
C TRP A 129 -6.42 -2.74 4.30
N TYR A 130 -5.41 -2.85 3.42
CA TYR A 130 -4.98 -1.75 2.55
C TYR A 130 -6.10 -1.31 1.61
N VAL A 131 -6.81 -2.26 1.00
CA VAL A 131 -7.91 -1.96 0.07
C VAL A 131 -9.12 -1.39 0.83
N SER A 132 -9.38 -1.90 2.05
CA SER A 132 -10.40 -1.36 2.94
C SER A 132 -10.11 0.10 3.34
N LEU A 133 -8.85 0.41 3.69
CA LEU A 133 -8.41 1.79 3.96
C LEU A 133 -8.54 2.66 2.71
N LEU A 134 -8.08 2.18 1.56
CA LEU A 134 -8.12 2.93 0.31
C LEU A 134 -9.55 3.30 -0.09
N LEU A 135 -10.51 2.41 0.14
CA LEU A 135 -11.92 2.67 -0.09
C LEU A 135 -12.43 3.85 0.76
N ILE A 136 -12.13 3.86 2.07
CA ILE A 136 -12.49 4.98 2.96
C ILE A 136 -11.84 6.28 2.48
N LEU A 137 -10.54 6.24 2.15
CA LEU A 137 -9.82 7.41 1.67
C LEU A 137 -10.45 7.97 0.37
N TYR A 138 -10.99 7.12 -0.50
CA TYR A 138 -11.69 7.57 -1.70
C TYR A 138 -12.97 8.34 -1.37
N PHE A 139 -13.76 7.87 -0.40
CA PHE A 139 -14.97 8.58 0.03
C PHE A 139 -14.69 9.89 0.76
N VAL A 140 -13.63 9.92 1.56
CA VAL A 140 -13.26 11.09 2.36
C VAL A 140 -12.50 12.14 1.54
N TYR A 141 -11.80 11.71 0.48
CA TYR A 141 -10.91 12.58 -0.29
C TYR A 141 -11.59 13.84 -0.89
N PRO A 142 -12.79 13.78 -1.48
CA PRO A 142 -13.46 14.98 -2.00
C PRO A 142 -13.65 16.07 -0.95
N TYR A 143 -13.93 15.71 0.31
CA TYR A 143 -14.05 16.63 1.44
C TYR A 143 -12.68 17.18 1.84
N ILE A 144 -11.65 16.32 1.91
CA ILE A 144 -10.26 16.76 2.12
C ILE A 144 -9.86 17.76 1.06
N TYR A 145 -10.14 17.49 -0.21
CA TYR A 145 -9.79 18.39 -1.31
C TYR A 145 -10.47 19.74 -1.16
N ARG A 146 -11.79 19.77 -0.97
CA ARG A 146 -12.58 21.02 -0.85
C ARG A 146 -12.12 21.86 0.34
N PHE A 147 -11.86 21.25 1.49
CA PHE A 147 -11.50 21.97 2.70
C PHE A 147 -10.05 22.43 2.72
N PHE A 148 -9.11 21.61 2.22
CA PHE A 148 -7.68 21.88 2.36
C PHE A 148 -7.02 22.43 1.10
N PHE A 149 -7.59 22.23 -0.10
CA PHE A 149 -6.88 22.51 -1.35
C PHE A 149 -7.63 23.46 -2.30
N GLU A 150 -8.95 23.35 -2.44
CA GLU A 150 -9.71 23.96 -3.54
C GLU A 150 -9.55 25.48 -3.62
N LYS A 151 -9.79 26.19 -2.52
CA LYS A 151 -9.75 27.66 -2.46
C LYS A 151 -8.51 28.20 -1.73
N ASN A 152 -7.57 27.34 -1.40
CA ASN A 152 -6.42 27.70 -0.58
C ASN A 152 -5.16 27.88 -1.44
N ASN A 153 -4.38 28.92 -1.12
CA ASN A 153 -3.03 29.02 -1.66
C ASN A 153 -2.17 27.84 -1.16
N THR A 154 -1.02 27.63 -1.79
CA THR A 154 -0.15 26.49 -1.51
C THR A 154 0.33 26.45 -0.07
N ILE A 155 0.69 27.60 0.53
CA ILE A 155 1.16 27.69 1.92
C ILE A 155 0.04 27.28 2.87
N SER A 156 -1.16 27.87 2.71
CA SER A 156 -2.31 27.52 3.55
C SER A 156 -2.69 26.04 3.43
N SER A 157 -2.65 25.49 2.21
CA SER A 157 -2.89 24.04 2.00
C SER A 157 -1.88 23.18 2.75
N VAL A 158 -0.58 23.51 2.67
CA VAL A 158 0.47 22.78 3.38
C VAL A 158 0.25 22.88 4.89
N CYS A 159 0.07 24.09 5.45
CA CYS A 159 -0.11 24.27 6.89
C CYS A 159 -1.34 23.53 7.43
N ARG A 160 -2.49 23.63 6.74
CA ARG A 160 -3.73 22.94 7.16
C ARG A 160 -3.59 21.42 7.08
N THR A 161 -2.99 20.90 5.98
CA THR A 161 -2.82 19.46 5.84
C THR A 161 -1.79 18.92 6.84
N THR A 162 -0.72 19.67 7.13
CA THR A 162 0.23 19.32 8.19
C THR A 162 -0.43 19.32 9.56
N GLY A 163 -1.29 20.31 9.84
CA GLY A 163 -2.12 20.32 11.05
C GLY A 163 -2.99 19.08 11.18
N LEU A 164 -3.66 18.65 10.09
CA LEU A 164 -4.42 17.41 10.08
C LEU A 164 -3.54 16.18 10.33
N ILE A 165 -2.36 16.12 9.73
CA ILE A 165 -1.38 15.04 9.98
C ILE A 165 -1.04 14.98 11.48
N LEU A 166 -0.72 16.11 12.10
CA LEU A 166 -0.39 16.17 13.51
C LEU A 166 -1.56 15.73 14.40
N ILE A 167 -2.79 16.15 14.08
CA ILE A 167 -3.99 15.70 14.80
C ILE A 167 -4.15 14.18 14.70
N ILE A 168 -3.98 13.59 13.51
CA ILE A 168 -4.06 12.13 13.32
C ILE A 168 -2.97 11.42 14.13
N VAL A 169 -1.75 11.95 14.15
CA VAL A 169 -0.65 11.38 14.94
C VAL A 169 -0.99 11.43 16.44
N ILE A 170 -1.45 12.57 16.94
CA ILE A 170 -1.84 12.73 18.35
C ILE A 170 -2.97 11.77 18.73
N ILE A 171 -4.01 11.68 17.92
CA ILE A 171 -5.13 10.76 18.13
C ILE A 171 -4.63 9.31 18.13
N THR A 172 -3.76 8.94 17.19
CA THR A 172 -3.22 7.58 17.10
C THR A 172 -2.39 7.22 18.33
N VAL A 173 -1.56 8.16 18.79
CA VAL A 173 -0.76 8.01 20.04
C VAL A 173 -1.68 7.86 21.24
N GLY A 174 -2.69 8.72 21.36
CA GLY A 174 -3.68 8.64 22.44
C GLY A 174 -4.42 7.30 22.46
N ILE A 175 -4.90 6.83 21.30
CA ILE A 175 -5.55 5.53 21.19
C ILE A 175 -4.59 4.39 21.56
N HIS A 176 -3.31 4.49 21.20
CA HIS A 176 -2.31 3.47 21.53
C HIS A 176 -2.15 3.28 23.04
N PHE A 177 -2.11 4.37 23.81
CA PHE A 177 -1.90 4.31 25.25
C PHE A 177 -3.20 4.06 26.03
N GLU A 178 -4.30 4.72 25.67
CA GLU A 178 -5.55 4.67 26.42
C GLU A 178 -6.45 3.49 26.01
N TYR A 179 -6.40 3.08 24.73
CA TYR A 179 -7.28 2.07 24.17
C TYR A 179 -6.51 1.01 23.35
N PRO A 180 -5.66 0.18 23.97
CA PRO A 180 -4.78 -0.77 23.26
C PRO A 180 -5.53 -1.76 22.34
N ARG A 181 -6.75 -2.18 22.73
CA ARG A 181 -7.57 -3.08 21.90
C ARG A 181 -8.05 -2.38 20.62
N LEU A 182 -8.48 -1.14 20.73
CA LEU A 182 -8.88 -0.32 19.58
C LEU A 182 -7.67 -0.04 18.69
N TYR A 183 -6.51 0.24 19.29
CA TYR A 183 -5.28 0.42 18.53
C TYR A 183 -4.94 -0.82 17.72
N GLN A 184 -5.03 -2.02 18.27
CA GLN A 184 -4.77 -3.28 17.54
C GLN A 184 -5.67 -3.47 16.32
N ALA A 185 -6.91 -2.97 16.38
CA ALA A 185 -7.81 -2.99 15.23
C ALA A 185 -7.46 -1.94 14.16
N LEU A 186 -6.85 -0.81 14.54
CA LEU A 186 -6.56 0.33 13.67
C LEU A 186 -5.09 0.47 13.26
N ASP A 187 -4.17 -0.31 13.86
CA ASP A 187 -2.71 -0.14 13.80
C ASP A 187 -2.11 -0.19 12.39
N LEU A 188 -2.77 -0.89 11.47
CA LEU A 188 -2.33 -0.95 10.08
C LEU A 188 -2.82 0.24 9.24
N ALA A 189 -3.97 0.80 9.57
CA ALA A 189 -4.64 1.82 8.76
C ALA A 189 -4.36 3.24 9.23
N LEU A 190 -4.71 3.57 10.48
CA LEU A 190 -4.71 4.94 10.99
C LEU A 190 -3.31 5.60 10.95
N PRO A 191 -2.23 4.94 11.42
CA PRO A 191 -0.87 5.53 11.41
C PRO A 191 -0.31 5.76 10.00
N ARG A 192 -0.95 5.25 8.94
CA ARG A 192 -0.50 5.39 7.55
C ARG A 192 -1.25 6.43 6.75
N VAL A 193 -2.34 6.98 7.29
CA VAL A 193 -3.04 8.12 6.67
C VAL A 193 -2.12 9.31 6.43
N PRO A 194 -1.15 9.65 7.30
CA PRO A 194 -0.13 10.67 7.04
C PRO A 194 0.64 10.49 5.72
N ALA A 195 0.97 9.26 5.30
CA ALA A 195 1.63 9.02 4.02
C ALA A 195 0.76 9.47 2.84
N PHE A 196 -0.54 9.16 2.89
CA PHE A 196 -1.51 9.59 1.89
C PHE A 196 -1.64 11.13 1.85
N LEU A 197 -1.77 11.78 2.99
CA LEU A 197 -1.88 13.24 3.08
C LEU A 197 -0.61 13.96 2.60
N THR A 198 0.57 13.42 2.92
CA THR A 198 1.85 13.91 2.37
C THR A 198 1.84 13.81 0.83
N GLY A 199 1.28 12.72 0.29
CA GLY A 199 1.06 12.56 -1.14
C GLY A 199 0.13 13.63 -1.73
N CYS A 200 -0.94 14.00 -1.03
CA CYS A 200 -1.85 15.07 -1.48
C CYS A 200 -1.14 16.43 -1.54
N ILE A 201 -0.31 16.75 -0.54
CA ILE A 201 0.53 17.96 -0.56
C ILE A 201 1.45 17.96 -1.79
N CYS A 202 2.20 16.87 -1.98
CA CYS A 202 3.11 16.75 -3.13
C CYS A 202 2.34 16.81 -4.46
N GLY A 203 1.12 16.24 -4.52
CA GLY A 203 0.24 16.29 -5.68
C GLY A 203 -0.11 17.72 -6.09
N LYS A 204 -0.36 18.62 -5.12
CA LYS A 204 -0.60 20.04 -5.39
C LYS A 204 0.62 20.71 -6.03
N PHE A 205 1.82 20.50 -5.46
CA PHE A 205 3.03 21.06 -6.02
C PHE A 205 3.29 20.57 -7.46
N VAL A 206 3.13 19.27 -7.70
CA VAL A 206 3.35 18.69 -9.04
C VAL A 206 2.30 19.19 -10.04
N TYR A 207 1.02 19.29 -9.63
CA TYR A 207 -0.05 19.80 -10.49
C TYR A 207 0.15 21.28 -10.88
N GLU A 208 0.58 22.11 -9.93
CA GLU A 208 0.89 23.52 -10.15
C GLU A 208 2.24 23.75 -10.84
N LYS A 209 2.94 22.68 -11.24
CA LYS A 209 4.30 22.72 -11.83
C LYS A 209 5.32 23.43 -10.94
N ARG A 210 5.09 23.45 -9.64
CA ARG A 210 6.00 24.03 -8.65
C ARG A 210 6.97 22.98 -8.13
N HIS A 211 8.14 23.44 -7.66
CA HIS A 211 9.10 22.56 -7.01
C HIS A 211 8.56 22.08 -5.67
N ILE A 212 8.56 20.73 -5.41
CA ILE A 212 8.34 20.19 -4.07
C ILE A 212 9.46 20.76 -3.18
N PRO A 213 9.15 21.46 -2.10
CA PRO A 213 10.18 21.99 -1.23
C PRO A 213 11.17 20.89 -0.84
N PHE A 214 12.46 21.14 -1.01
CA PHE A 214 13.52 20.18 -0.64
C PHE A 214 13.41 19.73 0.82
N MET A 215 12.79 20.54 1.65
CA MET A 215 12.51 20.22 3.05
C MET A 215 11.65 18.96 3.21
N ILE A 216 10.72 18.63 2.29
CA ILE A 216 9.86 17.44 2.42
C ILE A 216 10.70 16.16 2.36
N PRO A 217 11.47 15.87 1.28
CA PRO A 217 12.33 14.69 1.27
C PRO A 217 13.40 14.73 2.36
N LEU A 218 13.99 15.89 2.66
CA LEU A 218 15.01 16.01 3.70
C LEU A 218 14.45 15.65 5.08
N VAL A 219 13.32 16.24 5.48
CA VAL A 219 12.67 15.96 6.77
C VAL A 219 12.26 14.49 6.86
N THR A 220 11.71 13.91 5.82
CA THR A 220 11.32 12.49 5.84
C THR A 220 12.53 11.56 5.96
N ILE A 221 13.66 11.87 5.31
CA ILE A 221 14.91 11.11 5.45
C ILE A 221 15.45 11.24 6.89
N VAL A 222 15.53 12.46 7.42
CA VAL A 222 16.05 12.70 8.78
C VAL A 222 15.16 11.99 9.81
N LEU A 223 13.84 12.14 9.71
CA LEU A 223 12.91 11.47 10.63
C LEU A 223 13.00 9.94 10.50
N PHE A 224 13.16 9.41 9.29
CA PHE A 224 13.37 7.98 9.08
C PHE A 224 14.64 7.49 9.78
N VAL A 225 15.78 8.15 9.54
CA VAL A 225 17.07 7.76 10.12
C VAL A 225 17.05 7.87 11.64
N VAL A 226 16.59 9.01 12.17
CA VAL A 226 16.53 9.24 13.63
C VAL A 226 15.60 8.23 14.29
N SER A 227 14.40 8.03 13.77
CA SER A 227 13.43 7.09 14.32
C SER A 227 13.93 5.64 14.23
N TYR A 228 14.58 5.27 13.11
CA TYR A 228 15.14 3.94 12.93
C TYR A 228 16.27 3.65 13.92
N VAL A 229 17.19 4.61 14.08
CA VAL A 229 18.31 4.47 15.03
C VAL A 229 17.80 4.43 16.48
N ALA A 230 16.88 5.32 16.83
CA ALA A 230 16.28 5.34 18.17
C ALA A 230 15.55 4.02 18.47
N ALA A 231 14.72 3.54 17.54
CA ALA A 231 13.99 2.28 17.71
C ALA A 231 14.91 1.08 17.90
N ASN A 232 16.04 1.01 17.16
CA ASN A 232 17.01 -0.07 17.34
C ASN A 232 17.75 0.02 18.68
N LYS A 233 18.17 1.23 19.10
CA LYS A 233 18.87 1.42 20.40
C LYS A 233 17.96 1.19 21.59
N MET A 234 16.70 1.58 21.51
CA MET A 234 15.71 1.46 22.59
C MET A 234 14.92 0.15 22.54
N HIS A 235 15.23 -0.76 21.62
CA HIS A 235 14.46 -1.99 21.36
C HIS A 235 12.97 -1.75 21.11
N MET A 236 12.60 -0.57 20.62
CA MET A 236 11.21 -0.14 20.36
C MET A 236 10.81 -0.23 18.88
N TYR A 237 11.45 -1.13 18.12
CA TYR A 237 11.21 -1.25 16.68
C TYR A 237 9.82 -1.81 16.32
N HIS A 238 9.05 -2.26 17.29
CA HIS A 238 7.72 -2.84 17.09
C HIS A 238 6.60 -1.88 17.48
N GLY A 239 5.42 -2.08 16.91
CA GLY A 239 4.23 -1.33 17.25
C GLY A 239 4.14 0.06 16.60
N LEU A 240 3.73 1.05 17.35
CA LEU A 240 3.41 2.40 16.88
C LEU A 240 4.59 3.10 16.19
N LEU A 241 5.76 3.09 16.80
CA LEU A 241 6.96 3.75 16.27
C LEU A 241 7.35 3.18 14.89
N GLN A 242 7.25 1.86 14.73
CA GLN A 242 7.51 1.20 13.45
C GLN A 242 6.61 1.71 12.32
N ARG A 243 5.34 2.04 12.62
CA ARG A 243 4.41 2.56 11.61
C ARG A 243 4.85 3.93 11.10
N TYR A 244 5.31 4.79 11.99
CA TYR A 244 5.81 6.11 11.61
C TYR A 244 7.17 6.07 10.92
N ILE A 245 8.05 5.14 11.31
CA ILE A 245 9.28 4.85 10.57
C ILE A 245 8.94 4.46 9.13
N TYR A 246 7.91 3.62 8.93
CA TYR A 246 7.50 3.18 7.60
C TYR A 246 6.87 4.30 6.77
N TRP A 247 6.08 5.19 7.37
CA TRP A 247 5.61 6.39 6.68
C TRP A 247 6.76 7.25 6.17
N CYS A 248 7.67 7.68 7.06
CA CYS A 248 8.81 8.52 6.70
C CYS A 248 9.73 7.80 5.69
N GLY A 249 10.04 6.52 5.93
CA GLY A 249 10.89 5.72 5.05
C GLY A 249 10.26 5.46 3.68
N GLY A 250 8.95 5.24 3.61
CA GLY A 250 8.21 5.05 2.37
C GLY A 250 8.21 6.31 1.49
N VAL A 251 7.97 7.48 2.09
CA VAL A 251 8.05 8.76 1.37
C VAL A 251 9.48 9.04 0.90
N ALA A 252 10.48 8.86 1.77
CA ALA A 252 11.89 9.01 1.42
C ALA A 252 12.31 8.05 0.29
N ALA A 253 11.89 6.78 0.38
CA ALA A 253 12.16 5.77 -0.65
C ALA A 253 11.52 6.13 -1.99
N ALA A 254 10.31 6.70 -2.01
CA ALA A 254 9.67 7.16 -3.24
C ALA A 254 10.51 8.24 -3.96
N PHE A 255 11.05 9.21 -3.22
CA PHE A 255 11.95 10.22 -3.79
C PHE A 255 13.29 9.62 -4.24
N PHE A 256 13.87 8.71 -3.46
CA PHE A 256 15.10 8.02 -3.82
C PHE A 256 14.93 7.19 -5.10
N LEU A 257 13.80 6.48 -5.23
CA LEU A 257 13.50 5.70 -6.43
C LEU A 257 13.39 6.56 -7.69
N VAL A 258 12.91 7.80 -7.61
CA VAL A 258 12.93 8.74 -8.75
C VAL A 258 14.36 8.97 -9.23
N ILE A 259 15.30 9.19 -8.31
CA ILE A 259 16.72 9.39 -8.65
C ILE A 259 17.29 8.12 -9.29
N VAL A 260 17.10 6.96 -8.67
CA VAL A 260 17.59 5.68 -9.20
C VAL A 260 17.03 5.39 -10.58
N LEU A 261 15.73 5.58 -10.79
CA LEU A 261 15.06 5.31 -12.06
C LEU A 261 15.54 6.24 -13.19
N SER A 262 15.95 7.46 -12.88
CA SER A 262 16.50 8.38 -13.89
C SER A 262 17.80 7.87 -14.52
N TYR A 263 18.58 7.06 -13.79
CA TYR A 263 19.81 6.42 -14.27
C TYR A 263 19.61 4.97 -14.71
N THR A 264 18.40 4.43 -14.57
CA THR A 264 18.12 3.02 -14.86
C THR A 264 17.80 2.80 -16.34
N PRO A 265 18.31 1.72 -16.98
CA PRO A 265 18.02 1.41 -18.39
C PRO A 265 16.52 1.23 -18.66
N LYS A 266 16.08 1.65 -19.85
CA LYS A 266 14.66 1.58 -20.27
C LYS A 266 14.07 0.16 -20.19
N CYS A 267 14.85 -0.88 -20.47
CA CYS A 267 14.39 -2.27 -20.41
C CYS A 267 13.90 -2.64 -18.99
N PHE A 268 14.67 -2.31 -17.95
CA PHE A 268 14.28 -2.56 -16.57
C PHE A 268 13.09 -1.67 -16.15
N ARG A 269 13.08 -0.38 -16.52
CA ARG A 269 11.95 0.52 -16.27
C ARG A 269 10.65 -0.03 -16.88
N ASN A 270 10.72 -0.56 -18.10
CA ASN A 270 9.56 -1.18 -18.76
C ASN A 270 9.01 -2.38 -17.99
N ILE A 271 9.87 -3.20 -17.39
CA ILE A 271 9.43 -4.32 -16.53
C ILE A 271 8.71 -3.77 -15.30
N CYS A 272 9.33 -2.83 -14.60
CA CYS A 272 8.72 -2.19 -13.42
C CYS A 272 7.39 -1.51 -13.76
N CYS A 273 7.30 -0.82 -14.90
CA CYS A 273 6.08 -0.18 -15.37
C CYS A 273 4.96 -1.19 -15.63
N LYS A 274 5.25 -2.35 -16.26
CA LYS A 274 4.28 -3.42 -16.47
C LYS A 274 3.74 -4.00 -15.16
N TRP A 275 4.59 -4.17 -14.16
CA TRP A 275 4.19 -4.61 -12.83
C TRP A 275 3.36 -3.55 -12.10
N GLY A 276 3.76 -2.29 -12.20
CA GLY A 276 3.05 -1.18 -11.57
C GLY A 276 1.66 -0.93 -12.13
N ALA A 277 1.48 -1.12 -13.43
CA ALA A 277 0.18 -0.95 -14.09
C ALA A 277 -0.92 -1.88 -13.53
N ILE A 278 -0.54 -3.06 -13.05
CA ILE A 278 -1.42 -4.10 -12.48
C ILE A 278 -1.11 -4.38 -10.99
N SER A 279 -0.52 -3.41 -10.29
CA SER A 279 -0.03 -3.61 -8.91
C SER A 279 -1.13 -3.95 -7.91
N LEU A 280 -2.35 -3.43 -8.08
CA LEU A 280 -3.49 -3.77 -7.23
C LEU A 280 -3.95 -5.23 -7.45
N GLU A 281 -4.00 -5.65 -8.70
CA GLU A 281 -4.33 -7.01 -9.09
C GLU A 281 -3.29 -8.00 -8.54
N ILE A 282 -1.99 -7.66 -8.65
CA ILE A 282 -0.90 -8.45 -8.03
C ILE A 282 -1.04 -8.48 -6.52
N TYR A 283 -1.37 -7.33 -5.89
CA TYR A 283 -1.57 -7.26 -4.44
C TYR A 283 -2.67 -8.22 -3.97
N LEU A 284 -3.80 -8.27 -4.63
CA LEU A 284 -4.89 -9.18 -4.28
C LEU A 284 -4.51 -10.64 -4.57
N ALA A 285 -3.92 -10.91 -5.74
CA ALA A 285 -3.57 -12.26 -6.16
C ALA A 285 -2.53 -12.91 -5.24
N HIS A 286 -1.45 -12.18 -4.88
CA HIS A 286 -0.40 -12.78 -4.03
C HIS A 286 -0.88 -13.10 -2.62
N ILE A 287 -1.82 -12.29 -2.06
CA ILE A 287 -2.41 -12.57 -0.75
C ILE A 287 -3.22 -13.86 -0.81
N VAL A 288 -4.04 -14.04 -1.85
CA VAL A 288 -4.86 -15.23 -2.04
C VAL A 288 -3.96 -16.46 -2.22
N ILE A 289 -3.00 -16.43 -3.15
CA ILE A 289 -2.10 -17.56 -3.42
C ILE A 289 -1.28 -17.90 -2.17
N ARG A 290 -0.70 -16.90 -1.49
CA ARG A 290 0.05 -17.08 -0.23
C ARG A 290 -0.79 -17.78 0.85
N ARG A 291 -2.06 -17.38 0.97
CA ARG A 291 -2.98 -17.97 1.95
C ARG A 291 -3.24 -19.44 1.63
N GLU A 292 -3.52 -19.76 0.37
CA GLU A 292 -3.80 -21.13 -0.04
C GLU A 292 -2.57 -22.04 0.13
N LEU A 293 -1.38 -21.58 -0.21
CA LEU A 293 -0.12 -22.33 0.01
C LEU A 293 0.20 -22.57 1.49
N ARG A 294 -0.38 -21.80 2.42
CA ARG A 294 -0.24 -22.02 3.86
C ARG A 294 -1.25 -23.00 4.44
N THR A 295 -2.22 -23.47 3.65
CA THR A 295 -3.18 -24.48 4.11
C THR A 295 -2.49 -25.82 4.37
N GLN A 296 -3.05 -26.61 5.29
CA GLN A 296 -2.55 -27.95 5.57
C GLN A 296 -2.58 -28.83 4.32
N PHE A 297 -3.60 -28.68 3.51
CA PHE A 297 -3.73 -29.38 2.23
C PHE A 297 -2.51 -29.12 1.32
N ALA A 298 -2.17 -27.84 1.07
CA ALA A 298 -1.03 -27.52 0.23
C ALA A 298 0.30 -28.02 0.80
N LYS A 299 0.49 -27.93 2.12
CA LYS A 299 1.69 -28.45 2.79
C LYS A 299 1.83 -29.97 2.63
N THR A 300 0.73 -30.70 2.75
CA THR A 300 0.72 -32.17 2.68
C THR A 300 0.89 -32.67 1.24
N TYR A 301 0.17 -32.08 0.30
CA TYR A 301 0.12 -32.62 -1.07
C TYR A 301 1.10 -31.96 -2.05
N LEU A 302 1.49 -30.71 -1.83
CA LEU A 302 2.45 -30.05 -2.71
C LEU A 302 3.90 -30.24 -2.26
N GLY A 303 4.15 -30.25 -0.92
CA GLY A 303 5.49 -30.50 -0.34
C GLY A 303 6.60 -29.63 -0.92
N LEU A 304 6.27 -28.40 -1.37
CA LEU A 304 7.17 -27.57 -2.15
C LEU A 304 8.35 -27.06 -1.32
N PRO A 305 9.56 -27.04 -1.89
CA PRO A 305 10.66 -26.35 -1.26
C PRO A 305 10.41 -24.85 -1.18
N TRP A 306 11.15 -24.15 -0.32
CA TRP A 306 10.94 -22.70 -0.09
C TRP A 306 10.95 -21.88 -1.39
N TRP A 307 11.90 -22.13 -2.29
CA TRP A 307 12.01 -21.45 -3.58
C TRP A 307 10.82 -21.75 -4.52
N GLY A 308 10.25 -22.96 -4.45
CA GLY A 308 9.07 -23.34 -5.19
C GLY A 308 7.84 -22.52 -4.75
N ASN A 309 7.63 -22.35 -3.44
CA ASN A 309 6.58 -21.50 -2.89
C ASN A 309 6.75 -20.03 -3.34
N VAL A 310 7.98 -19.51 -3.25
CA VAL A 310 8.28 -18.13 -3.70
C VAL A 310 7.99 -17.97 -5.18
N LEU A 311 8.46 -18.91 -6.02
CA LEU A 311 8.22 -18.88 -7.47
C LEU A 311 6.73 -18.89 -7.82
N ILE A 312 5.95 -19.80 -7.21
CA ILE A 312 4.51 -19.89 -7.44
C ILE A 312 3.81 -18.57 -7.05
N ILE A 313 4.19 -17.98 -5.93
CA ILE A 313 3.55 -16.73 -5.49
C ILE A 313 3.87 -15.59 -6.47
N PHE A 314 5.15 -15.43 -6.90
CA PHE A 314 5.53 -14.35 -7.81
C PHE A 314 4.95 -14.54 -9.21
N VAL A 315 5.16 -15.72 -9.80
CA VAL A 315 4.71 -16.02 -11.17
C VAL A 315 3.19 -16.16 -11.21
N GLY A 316 2.61 -16.89 -10.28
CA GLY A 316 1.16 -17.10 -10.20
C GLY A 316 0.40 -15.79 -9.97
N ALA A 317 0.89 -14.94 -9.05
CA ALA A 317 0.26 -13.64 -8.84
C ALA A 317 0.36 -12.74 -10.08
N TYR A 318 1.47 -12.74 -10.79
CA TYR A 318 1.61 -11.96 -12.01
C TYR A 318 0.69 -12.47 -13.13
N ILE A 319 0.65 -13.78 -13.37
CA ILE A 319 -0.23 -14.38 -14.39
C ILE A 319 -1.69 -14.10 -14.06
N TRP A 320 -2.10 -14.36 -12.82
CA TRP A 320 -3.46 -14.09 -12.38
C TRP A 320 -3.83 -12.62 -12.51
N ALA A 321 -2.97 -11.72 -12.10
CA ALA A 321 -3.17 -10.28 -12.21
C ALA A 321 -3.33 -9.82 -13.68
N LYS A 322 -2.57 -10.39 -14.60
CA LYS A 322 -2.71 -10.15 -16.06
C LYS A 322 -4.07 -10.61 -16.57
N PHE A 323 -4.50 -11.80 -16.15
CA PHE A 323 -5.82 -12.33 -16.49
C PHE A 323 -6.94 -11.42 -15.96
N VAL A 324 -6.87 -11.01 -14.68
CA VAL A 324 -7.85 -10.10 -14.07
C VAL A 324 -7.88 -8.76 -14.79
N ALA A 325 -6.72 -8.17 -15.09
CA ALA A 325 -6.64 -6.92 -15.83
C ALA A 325 -7.27 -7.03 -17.23
N TRP A 326 -7.08 -8.16 -17.91
CA TRP A 326 -7.74 -8.44 -19.20
C TRP A 326 -9.27 -8.54 -19.03
N CYS A 327 -9.78 -9.27 -18.02
CA CYS A 327 -11.21 -9.34 -17.72
C CYS A 327 -11.82 -7.95 -17.48
N VAL A 328 -11.15 -7.14 -16.64
CA VAL A 328 -11.58 -5.77 -16.33
C VAL A 328 -11.69 -4.92 -17.59
N THR A 329 -10.69 -5.01 -18.48
CA THR A 329 -10.69 -4.27 -19.76
C THR A 329 -11.88 -4.68 -20.64
N LYS A 330 -12.19 -5.98 -20.72
CA LYS A 330 -13.34 -6.47 -21.49
C LYS A 330 -14.68 -5.99 -20.93
N VAL A 331 -14.86 -6.04 -19.59
CA VAL A 331 -16.09 -5.55 -18.93
C VAL A 331 -16.26 -4.04 -19.12
N GLN A 332 -15.17 -3.26 -19.13
CA GLN A 332 -15.24 -1.81 -19.35
C GLN A 332 -15.48 -1.42 -20.81
N ALA A 333 -15.10 -2.27 -21.77
CA ALA A 333 -15.32 -2.03 -23.19
C ALA A 333 -16.79 -2.28 -23.63
N VAL A 334 -17.58 -2.98 -22.83
CA VAL A 334 -19.01 -3.27 -23.10
C VAL A 334 -19.93 -2.14 -22.61
N LYS A 335 -19.38 -1.17 -21.85
CA LYS A 335 -20.09 0.03 -21.38
C LYS A 335 -19.78 1.24 -22.24
#